data_49af449a9ebdf21b200d870b1bc3bcb8
#
_entry.id   49af449a9ebdf21b200d870b1bc3bcb8
#
_cell.length_a   1.000
_cell.length_b   1.000
_cell.length_c   1.000
_cell.angle_alpha   90.00
_cell.angle_beta   90.00
_cell.angle_gamma   90.00
#
_symmetry.space_group_name_H-M   'P 1'
#
loop_
_entity.id
_entity.type
_entity.pdbx_description
1 polymer ?
#
loop_
_entity_poly.entity_id
_entity_poly.type
_entity_poly.pdbx_seq_one_letter_code
_entity_poly.pdbx_strand_id
1 'polypeptide(L)'
;LRSWWLLRAGLFLYDHLARRKHLTGTRSVELNKDPSGNPLKSEFKRGLEYSDCWVDDARLVVLNAMDAAQKGAQISVRNKVIKAQRHDGVWAITSNDITTGENTTTYAKVLVNASGPWVDEVLNLALSYGQKQNVRQVRGSHIVVKTLFDHGKSYIFQNSDGRIMFAIPYENDFTLIGTTDIDHGNNLNKIKISDKEADYICQYASEYFEKPITTDDIVWSYSGVRPLYDDGASEAQEATRDYVIETETVEQSLLINIFGGKITTYRKLSEGIVEKVEAFLGKRKNAWTHQATLPGGDLGYKNIHHFTHAMQAEFPFLEQKYIERLARLYGTNIRIILYKVTSIEDLGQDFGNGLYQREVEYLIAHEWAITTEDILFRRTKIGLIMPKRNVAKLEKFLRLNHVKLVKSKNKGKQRKKASRTKSGVI
;
A
#
# COMPACT_ATOMS: atom_id res chain seq x y z
N LEU A 1 2.73 -14.48 -27.99
CA LEU A 1 2.50 -13.03 -28.16
C LEU A 1 1.11 -12.78 -28.77
N ARG A 2 0.33 -11.88 -28.15
CA ARG A 2 -0.97 -11.49 -28.72
C ARG A 2 -0.76 -10.68 -29.99
N SER A 3 -1.57 -10.93 -31.02
CA SER A 3 -1.44 -10.21 -32.28
C SER A 3 -1.75 -8.70 -32.11
N TRP A 4 -1.09 -7.85 -32.90
CA TRP A 4 -1.29 -6.40 -32.88
C TRP A 4 -2.76 -5.98 -33.04
N TRP A 5 -3.48 -6.63 -33.96
CA TRP A 5 -4.89 -6.33 -34.21
C TRP A 5 -5.79 -6.67 -33.02
N LEU A 6 -5.50 -7.77 -32.33
CA LEU A 6 -6.27 -8.17 -31.14
C LEU A 6 -6.04 -7.18 -29.99
N LEU A 7 -4.79 -6.74 -29.77
CA LEU A 7 -4.48 -5.71 -28.78
C LEU A 7 -5.17 -4.39 -29.12
N ARG A 8 -5.15 -3.96 -30.37
CA ARG A 8 -5.81 -2.72 -30.79
C ARG A 8 -7.32 -2.79 -30.61
N ALA A 9 -7.95 -3.90 -30.97
CA ALA A 9 -9.38 -4.10 -30.75
C ALA A 9 -9.73 -4.10 -29.26
N GLY A 10 -8.93 -4.77 -28.42
CA GLY A 10 -9.11 -4.78 -26.96
C GLY A 10 -8.99 -3.39 -26.36
N LEU A 11 -7.99 -2.61 -26.77
CA LEU A 11 -7.81 -1.24 -26.30
C LEU A 11 -8.89 -0.29 -26.82
N PHE A 12 -9.41 -0.51 -28.02
CA PHE A 12 -10.58 0.22 -28.50
C PHE A 12 -11.80 -0.04 -27.61
N LEU A 13 -12.08 -1.29 -27.26
CA LEU A 13 -13.14 -1.61 -26.32
C LEU A 13 -12.88 -0.97 -24.95
N TYR A 14 -11.64 -1.05 -24.43
CA TYR A 14 -11.23 -0.41 -23.19
C TYR A 14 -11.52 1.10 -23.18
N ASP A 15 -11.26 1.80 -24.30
CA ASP A 15 -11.54 3.22 -24.43
C ASP A 15 -13.04 3.56 -24.34
N HIS A 16 -13.92 2.59 -24.63
CA HIS A 16 -15.38 2.78 -24.70
C HIS A 16 -16.13 2.15 -23.52
N LEU A 17 -15.44 1.45 -22.59
CA LEU A 17 -16.08 0.84 -21.42
C LEU A 17 -16.70 1.86 -20.48
N ALA A 18 -16.15 3.07 -20.42
CA ALA A 18 -16.67 4.15 -19.59
C ALA A 18 -16.44 5.53 -20.25
N ARG A 19 -17.28 6.49 -19.91
CA ARG A 19 -17.10 7.88 -20.37
C ARG A 19 -15.85 8.48 -19.71
N ARG A 20 -14.83 8.77 -20.51
CA ARG A 20 -13.59 9.41 -20.06
C ARG A 20 -13.81 10.90 -19.81
N LYS A 21 -13.30 11.38 -18.68
CA LYS A 21 -13.34 12.83 -18.34
C LYS A 21 -11.98 13.50 -18.47
N HIS A 22 -10.91 12.78 -18.13
CA HIS A 22 -9.55 13.34 -18.00
C HIS A 22 -8.47 12.51 -18.70
N LEU A 23 -8.74 11.24 -19.00
CA LEU A 23 -7.76 10.34 -19.60
C LEU A 23 -7.83 10.42 -21.14
N THR A 24 -6.66 10.45 -21.78
CA THR A 24 -6.55 10.39 -23.25
C THR A 24 -6.88 8.99 -23.78
N GLY A 25 -7.38 8.91 -25.00
CA GLY A 25 -7.65 7.65 -25.70
C GLY A 25 -6.37 6.94 -26.13
N THR A 26 -6.52 5.69 -26.54
CA THR A 26 -5.44 4.85 -27.07
C THR A 26 -4.94 5.39 -28.42
N ARG A 27 -3.61 5.39 -28.58
CA ARG A 27 -2.97 5.72 -29.87
C ARG A 27 -1.88 4.72 -30.23
N SER A 28 -1.63 4.58 -31.54
CA SER A 28 -0.45 3.86 -32.04
C SER A 28 0.76 4.79 -32.00
N VAL A 29 1.91 4.26 -31.60
CA VAL A 29 3.18 4.99 -31.47
C VAL A 29 4.21 4.35 -32.39
N GLU A 30 4.87 5.18 -33.21
CA GLU A 30 6.07 4.80 -33.96
C GLU A 30 7.30 5.03 -33.10
N LEU A 31 7.84 3.95 -32.51
CA LEU A 31 8.89 4.02 -31.50
C LEU A 31 10.21 4.64 -32.02
N ASN A 32 10.47 4.54 -33.31
CA ASN A 32 11.62 5.18 -33.94
C ASN A 32 11.50 6.71 -34.07
N LYS A 33 10.32 7.29 -33.76
CA LYS A 33 10.04 8.73 -33.83
C LYS A 33 9.56 9.32 -32.51
N ASP A 34 9.23 8.48 -31.53
CA ASP A 34 8.73 8.89 -30.21
C ASP A 34 9.81 8.66 -29.16
N PRO A 35 10.02 9.59 -28.21
CA PRO A 35 11.01 9.42 -27.14
C PRO A 35 10.86 8.13 -26.35
N SER A 36 9.64 7.55 -26.27
CA SER A 36 9.43 6.26 -25.62
C SER A 36 10.07 5.08 -26.34
N GLY A 37 10.58 5.25 -27.55
CA GLY A 37 11.37 4.21 -28.23
C GLY A 37 12.87 4.27 -27.92
N ASN A 38 13.38 5.41 -27.45
CA ASN A 38 14.83 5.62 -27.26
C ASN A 38 15.51 4.57 -26.34
N PRO A 39 14.90 4.15 -25.23
CA PRO A 39 15.55 3.15 -24.35
C PRO A 39 15.38 1.71 -24.83
N LEU A 40 14.58 1.48 -25.87
CA LEU A 40 14.25 0.16 -26.37
C LEU A 40 15.17 -0.23 -27.53
N LYS A 41 15.39 -1.54 -27.70
CA LYS A 41 16.13 -2.07 -28.86
C LYS A 41 15.47 -1.65 -30.16
N SER A 42 16.30 -1.39 -31.16
CA SER A 42 15.90 -0.84 -32.44
C SER A 42 14.95 -1.75 -33.26
N GLU A 43 14.83 -3.03 -32.90
CA GLU A 43 13.88 -3.97 -33.53
C GLU A 43 12.42 -3.67 -33.17
N PHE A 44 12.14 -3.00 -32.05
CA PHE A 44 10.80 -2.57 -31.65
C PHE A 44 10.41 -1.30 -32.39
N LYS A 45 9.57 -1.42 -33.41
CA LYS A 45 9.18 -0.30 -34.30
C LYS A 45 7.88 0.39 -33.90
N ARG A 46 6.99 -0.33 -33.23
CA ARG A 46 5.62 0.13 -32.92
C ARG A 46 5.21 -0.22 -31.51
N GLY A 47 4.46 0.67 -30.90
CA GLY A 47 3.81 0.48 -29.60
C GLY A 47 2.35 0.96 -29.63
N LEU A 48 1.59 0.57 -28.61
CA LEU A 48 0.28 1.11 -28.32
C LEU A 48 0.38 1.87 -27.00
N GLU A 49 -0.02 3.13 -26.99
CA GLU A 49 -0.08 3.95 -25.79
C GLU A 49 -1.54 4.07 -25.36
N TYR A 50 -1.80 3.82 -24.08
CA TYR A 50 -3.10 4.02 -23.47
C TYR A 50 -2.95 4.58 -22.05
N SER A 51 -4.02 5.13 -21.52
CA SER A 51 -4.01 5.72 -20.18
C SER A 51 -4.50 4.71 -19.15
N ASP A 52 -3.78 4.62 -18.03
CA ASP A 52 -4.17 3.85 -16.86
C ASP A 52 -3.91 4.66 -15.59
N CYS A 53 -4.41 4.18 -14.45
CA CYS A 53 -4.24 4.83 -13.17
C CYS A 53 -3.00 4.31 -12.45
N TRP A 54 -2.22 5.23 -11.93
CA TRP A 54 -1.11 4.93 -11.02
C TRP A 54 -1.51 5.23 -9.57
N VAL A 55 -1.00 4.44 -8.64
CA VAL A 55 -1.22 4.64 -7.20
C VAL A 55 0.04 4.28 -6.40
N ASP A 56 0.35 5.08 -5.39
CA ASP A 56 1.22 4.65 -4.29
C ASP A 56 0.36 3.80 -3.34
N ASP A 57 0.47 2.48 -3.47
CA ASP A 57 -0.34 1.50 -2.74
C ASP A 57 -0.17 1.60 -1.22
N ALA A 58 1.06 1.78 -0.75
CA ALA A 58 1.35 1.95 0.68
C ALA A 58 0.70 3.23 1.23
N ARG A 59 0.76 4.33 0.49
CA ARG A 59 0.07 5.59 0.85
C ARG A 59 -1.44 5.40 0.87
N LEU A 60 -2.00 4.72 -0.13
CA LEU A 60 -3.44 4.47 -0.19
C LEU A 60 -3.94 3.71 1.05
N VAL A 61 -3.22 2.68 1.50
CA VAL A 61 -3.56 1.92 2.72
C VAL A 61 -3.51 2.82 3.96
N VAL A 62 -2.45 3.60 4.12
CA VAL A 62 -2.29 4.51 5.26
C VAL A 62 -3.38 5.57 5.29
N LEU A 63 -3.69 6.19 4.15
CA LEU A 63 -4.72 7.23 4.05
C LEU A 63 -6.13 6.69 4.37
N ASN A 64 -6.46 5.47 3.95
CA ASN A 64 -7.71 4.83 4.34
C ASN A 64 -7.78 4.58 5.86
N ALA A 65 -6.68 4.13 6.47
CA ALA A 65 -6.62 3.96 7.92
C ALA A 65 -6.74 5.30 8.67
N MET A 66 -6.10 6.37 8.16
CA MET A 66 -6.22 7.72 8.71
C MET A 66 -7.66 8.25 8.62
N ASP A 67 -8.31 8.07 7.46
CA ASP A 67 -9.69 8.47 7.27
C ASP A 67 -10.63 7.74 8.24
N ALA A 68 -10.44 6.43 8.41
CA ALA A 68 -11.19 5.65 9.38
C ALA A 68 -10.97 6.15 10.82
N ALA A 69 -9.70 6.43 11.21
CA ALA A 69 -9.38 6.95 12.53
C ALA A 69 -9.99 8.32 12.78
N GLN A 70 -9.98 9.24 11.80
CA GLN A 70 -10.64 10.55 11.89
C GLN A 70 -12.15 10.43 12.06
N LYS A 71 -12.75 9.33 11.59
CA LYS A 71 -14.18 9.00 11.74
C LYS A 71 -14.48 8.16 12.98
N GLY A 72 -13.51 7.98 13.88
CA GLY A 72 -13.69 7.33 15.17
C GLY A 72 -13.32 5.86 15.24
N ALA A 73 -12.77 5.27 14.17
CA ALA A 73 -12.25 3.91 14.23
C ALA A 73 -10.95 3.84 15.06
N GLN A 74 -10.80 2.80 15.84
CA GLN A 74 -9.55 2.51 16.53
C GLN A 74 -8.62 1.70 15.61
N ILE A 75 -7.48 2.25 15.25
CA ILE A 75 -6.44 1.59 14.47
C ILE A 75 -5.38 1.04 15.43
N SER A 76 -5.20 -0.27 15.44
CA SER A 76 -4.26 -0.95 16.32
C SER A 76 -3.20 -1.67 15.49
N VAL A 77 -2.11 -0.97 15.16
CA VAL A 77 -0.98 -1.56 14.44
C VAL A 77 -0.20 -2.51 15.37
N ARG A 78 0.49 -3.51 14.78
CA ARG A 78 1.26 -4.52 15.50
C ARG A 78 0.45 -5.31 16.54
N ASN A 79 -0.84 -5.43 16.32
CA ASN A 79 -1.73 -6.25 17.12
C ASN A 79 -2.18 -7.46 16.30
N LYS A 80 -1.62 -8.63 16.59
CA LYS A 80 -1.98 -9.88 15.94
C LYS A 80 -3.20 -10.47 16.62
N VAL A 81 -4.27 -10.76 15.87
CA VAL A 81 -5.39 -11.56 16.37
C VAL A 81 -4.90 -12.99 16.58
N ILE A 82 -5.05 -13.49 17.81
CA ILE A 82 -4.58 -14.82 18.21
C ILE A 82 -5.74 -15.75 18.57
N LYS A 83 -6.93 -15.20 18.80
CA LYS A 83 -8.12 -15.96 19.14
C LYS A 83 -9.37 -15.14 18.84
N ALA A 84 -10.40 -15.79 18.29
CA ALA A 84 -11.73 -15.21 18.18
C ALA A 84 -12.75 -16.31 18.49
N GLN A 85 -13.67 -16.05 19.42
CA GLN A 85 -14.69 -17.00 19.85
C GLN A 85 -16.03 -16.29 19.96
N ARG A 86 -17.12 -17.01 19.70
CA ARG A 86 -18.47 -16.55 20.00
C ARG A 86 -18.71 -16.70 21.51
N HIS A 87 -19.30 -15.69 22.12
CA HIS A 87 -19.65 -15.66 23.54
C HIS A 87 -20.86 -14.76 23.73
N ASP A 88 -21.97 -15.33 24.18
CA ASP A 88 -23.23 -14.63 24.44
C ASP A 88 -23.70 -13.74 23.27
N GLY A 89 -23.69 -14.29 22.04
CA GLY A 89 -24.16 -13.61 20.84
C GLY A 89 -23.22 -12.53 20.28
N VAL A 90 -21.98 -12.42 20.78
CA VAL A 90 -20.95 -11.52 20.28
C VAL A 90 -19.64 -12.26 20.04
N TRP A 91 -18.74 -11.65 19.28
CA TRP A 91 -17.37 -12.07 19.14
C TRP A 91 -16.53 -11.56 20.31
N ALA A 92 -15.80 -12.44 21.00
CA ALA A 92 -14.70 -12.11 21.89
C ALA A 92 -13.38 -12.34 21.14
N ILE A 93 -12.73 -11.24 20.74
CA ILE A 93 -11.54 -11.24 19.88
C ILE A 93 -10.34 -10.88 20.74
N THR A 94 -9.39 -11.82 20.90
CA THR A 94 -8.13 -11.58 21.60
C THR A 94 -7.03 -11.26 20.61
N SER A 95 -6.40 -10.11 20.80
CA SER A 95 -5.21 -9.68 20.05
C SER A 95 -4.01 -9.55 20.97
N ASN A 96 -2.84 -9.85 20.43
CA ASN A 96 -1.54 -9.70 21.08
C ASN A 96 -0.80 -8.51 20.47
N ASP A 97 -0.43 -7.55 21.29
CA ASP A 97 0.50 -6.49 20.90
C ASP A 97 1.91 -7.11 20.83
N ILE A 98 2.41 -7.32 19.61
CA ILE A 98 3.72 -7.97 19.37
C ILE A 98 4.92 -7.14 19.86
N THR A 99 4.70 -5.87 20.24
CA THR A 99 5.75 -5.00 20.78
C THR A 99 5.88 -5.15 22.31
N THR A 100 4.74 -5.31 22.99
CA THR A 100 4.69 -5.40 24.47
C THR A 100 4.43 -6.81 24.98
N GLY A 101 3.90 -7.71 24.12
CA GLY A 101 3.42 -9.04 24.49
C GLY A 101 2.08 -9.03 25.24
N GLU A 102 1.46 -7.87 25.44
CA GLU A 102 0.17 -7.76 26.13
C GLU A 102 -0.99 -8.27 25.27
N ASN A 103 -1.89 -9.03 25.89
CA ASN A 103 -3.14 -9.44 25.25
C ASN A 103 -4.26 -8.48 25.63
N THR A 104 -5.13 -8.20 24.62
CA THR A 104 -6.34 -7.40 24.81
C THR A 104 -7.51 -8.14 24.18
N THR A 105 -8.65 -8.20 24.87
CA THR A 105 -9.90 -8.76 24.34
C THR A 105 -10.86 -7.64 24.00
N THR A 106 -11.41 -7.69 22.80
CA THR A 106 -12.44 -6.76 22.28
C THR A 106 -13.71 -7.55 21.94
N TYR A 107 -14.87 -6.99 22.26
CA TYR A 107 -16.15 -7.58 21.95
C TYR A 107 -16.82 -6.88 20.78
N ALA A 108 -17.40 -7.64 19.84
CA ALA A 108 -18.04 -7.10 18.65
C ALA A 108 -19.20 -8.01 18.16
N LYS A 109 -20.23 -7.39 17.58
CA LYS A 109 -21.33 -8.14 16.93
C LYS A 109 -20.92 -8.71 15.57
N VAL A 110 -19.97 -8.04 14.90
CA VAL A 110 -19.49 -8.41 13.56
C VAL A 110 -17.98 -8.54 13.59
N LEU A 111 -17.47 -9.65 13.05
CA LEU A 111 -16.05 -9.86 12.78
C LEU A 111 -15.84 -9.91 11.27
N VAL A 112 -14.99 -9.03 10.75
CA VAL A 112 -14.58 -9.02 9.34
C VAL A 112 -13.14 -9.53 9.24
N ASN A 113 -12.97 -10.70 8.65
CA ASN A 113 -11.66 -11.27 8.35
C ASN A 113 -11.19 -10.81 6.97
N ALA A 114 -10.44 -9.72 6.94
CA ALA A 114 -9.85 -9.12 5.75
C ALA A 114 -8.32 -9.26 5.77
N SER A 115 -7.81 -10.40 6.25
CA SER A 115 -6.38 -10.59 6.53
C SER A 115 -5.56 -11.01 5.30
N GLY A 116 -6.14 -10.95 4.09
CA GLY A 116 -5.42 -11.20 2.84
C GLY A 116 -4.78 -12.59 2.82
N PRO A 117 -3.45 -12.72 2.61
CA PRO A 117 -2.79 -14.03 2.56
C PRO A 117 -2.91 -14.85 3.84
N TRP A 118 -3.25 -14.23 4.98
CA TRP A 118 -3.44 -14.88 6.28
C TRP A 118 -4.90 -15.23 6.59
N VAL A 119 -5.82 -15.11 5.61
CA VAL A 119 -7.26 -15.36 5.84
C VAL A 119 -7.52 -16.76 6.37
N ASP A 120 -6.87 -17.76 5.79
CA ASP A 120 -6.99 -19.16 6.23
C ASP A 120 -6.29 -19.40 7.59
N GLU A 121 -5.18 -18.70 7.89
CA GLU A 121 -4.55 -18.74 9.21
C GLU A 121 -5.52 -18.24 10.28
N VAL A 122 -6.20 -17.12 10.04
CA VAL A 122 -7.20 -16.57 10.97
C VAL A 122 -8.35 -17.55 11.17
N LEU A 123 -8.87 -18.16 10.10
CA LEU A 123 -9.94 -19.16 10.19
C LEU A 123 -9.50 -20.39 10.95
N ASN A 124 -8.34 -20.95 10.64
CA ASN A 124 -7.90 -22.23 11.17
C ASN A 124 -7.37 -22.12 12.61
N LEU A 125 -6.64 -21.06 12.93
CA LEU A 125 -6.00 -20.89 14.24
C LEU A 125 -6.86 -20.07 15.21
N ALA A 126 -7.43 -18.95 14.75
CA ALA A 126 -8.16 -18.04 15.63
C ALA A 126 -9.61 -18.50 15.85
N LEU A 127 -10.26 -19.07 14.85
CA LEU A 127 -11.67 -19.48 14.89
C LEU A 127 -11.85 -20.99 15.06
N SER A 128 -10.78 -21.77 14.97
CA SER A 128 -10.81 -23.23 15.12
C SER A 128 -11.73 -23.94 14.12
N TYR A 129 -11.86 -23.42 12.91
CA TYR A 129 -12.75 -23.99 11.86
C TYR A 129 -12.18 -25.21 11.13
N GLY A 130 -11.02 -25.71 11.55
CA GLY A 130 -10.31 -26.81 10.93
C GLY A 130 -9.39 -26.36 9.79
N GLN A 131 -8.71 -27.32 9.17
CA GLN A 131 -7.76 -27.01 8.09
C GLN A 131 -8.52 -26.88 6.76
N LYS A 132 -8.99 -25.67 6.44
CA LYS A 132 -9.46 -25.31 5.11
C LYS A 132 -8.42 -24.44 4.43
N GLN A 133 -8.19 -24.66 3.15
CA GLN A 133 -7.39 -23.81 2.29
C GLN A 133 -8.33 -23.21 1.24
N ASN A 134 -8.62 -21.92 1.38
CA ASN A 134 -9.53 -21.18 0.51
C ASN A 134 -8.78 -20.26 -0.45
N VAL A 135 -7.49 -20.02 -0.19
CA VAL A 135 -6.66 -19.16 -1.02
C VAL A 135 -5.41 -19.85 -1.51
N ARG A 136 -5.13 -19.68 -2.81
CA ARG A 136 -3.86 -19.99 -3.44
C ARG A 136 -2.93 -18.79 -3.24
N GLN A 137 -1.79 -19.03 -2.61
CA GLN A 137 -0.81 -17.99 -2.33
C GLN A 137 0.16 -17.87 -3.50
N VAL A 138 0.13 -16.73 -4.20
CA VAL A 138 0.99 -16.48 -5.36
C VAL A 138 1.93 -15.31 -5.06
N ARG A 139 3.24 -15.58 -5.01
CA ARG A 139 4.26 -14.56 -4.81
C ARG A 139 4.54 -13.82 -6.11
N GLY A 140 4.56 -12.48 -6.02
CA GLY A 140 5.04 -11.60 -7.07
C GLY A 140 6.19 -10.74 -6.54
N SER A 141 7.28 -10.71 -7.27
CA SER A 141 8.49 -9.97 -6.91
C SER A 141 8.76 -8.84 -7.89
N HIS A 142 9.36 -7.77 -7.40
CA HIS A 142 9.76 -6.60 -8.17
C HIS A 142 11.20 -6.22 -7.81
N ILE A 143 11.92 -5.70 -8.78
CA ILE A 143 13.24 -5.09 -8.59
C ILE A 143 13.17 -3.59 -8.88
N VAL A 144 14.01 -2.82 -8.21
CA VAL A 144 14.22 -1.41 -8.47
C VAL A 144 15.65 -1.22 -8.94
N VAL A 145 15.80 -0.61 -10.10
CA VAL A 145 17.09 -0.27 -10.70
C VAL A 145 17.19 1.24 -10.91
N LYS A 146 18.39 1.75 -11.21
CA LYS A 146 18.53 3.14 -11.63
C LYS A 146 17.68 3.42 -12.88
N THR A 147 17.26 4.68 -13.03
CA THR A 147 16.47 5.15 -14.16
C THR A 147 16.97 4.62 -15.49
N LEU A 148 16.09 3.94 -16.23
CA LEU A 148 16.36 3.40 -17.57
C LEU A 148 15.89 4.35 -18.68
N PHE A 149 15.00 5.29 -18.36
CA PHE A 149 14.41 6.26 -19.31
C PHE A 149 13.95 7.52 -18.57
N ASP A 150 13.87 8.62 -19.27
CA ASP A 150 13.67 9.98 -18.75
C ASP A 150 12.24 10.54 -18.94
N HIS A 151 11.34 9.75 -19.53
CA HIS A 151 9.94 10.13 -19.73
C HIS A 151 9.01 9.51 -18.65
N GLY A 152 7.86 10.15 -18.42
CA GLY A 152 6.90 9.71 -17.39
C GLY A 152 5.98 8.53 -17.79
N LYS A 153 6.18 7.88 -18.95
CA LYS A 153 5.38 6.74 -19.40
C LYS A 153 5.92 5.44 -18.81
N SER A 154 5.01 4.50 -18.49
CA SER A 154 5.35 3.14 -18.12
C SER A 154 5.31 2.20 -19.29
N TYR A 155 6.08 1.13 -19.26
CA TYR A 155 6.04 0.06 -20.25
C TYR A 155 5.30 -1.15 -19.74
N ILE A 156 4.62 -1.82 -20.69
CA ILE A 156 4.03 -3.15 -20.52
C ILE A 156 4.60 -4.04 -21.60
N PHE A 157 5.36 -5.03 -21.20
CA PHE A 157 5.97 -6.00 -22.08
C PHE A 157 5.25 -7.34 -22.01
N GLN A 158 5.18 -8.03 -23.13
CA GLN A 158 4.64 -9.40 -23.24
C GLN A 158 5.81 -10.35 -23.45
N ASN A 159 6.19 -11.06 -22.41
CA ASN A 159 7.32 -11.99 -22.48
C ASN A 159 6.98 -13.21 -23.35
N SER A 160 8.02 -13.86 -23.85
CA SER A 160 7.91 -15.08 -24.70
C SER A 160 7.22 -16.24 -24.01
N ASP A 161 7.28 -16.31 -22.67
CA ASP A 161 6.59 -17.30 -21.82
C ASP A 161 5.11 -16.94 -21.51
N GLY A 162 4.57 -15.88 -22.13
CA GLY A 162 3.18 -15.43 -21.97
C GLY A 162 2.92 -14.53 -20.76
N ARG A 163 3.91 -14.30 -19.91
CA ARG A 163 3.77 -13.38 -18.76
C ARG A 163 3.87 -11.93 -19.20
N ILE A 164 3.33 -11.06 -18.36
CA ILE A 164 3.40 -9.61 -18.55
C ILE A 164 4.41 -9.04 -17.54
N MET A 165 5.28 -8.17 -18.05
CA MET A 165 6.22 -7.42 -17.22
C MET A 165 6.02 -5.93 -17.40
N PHE A 166 6.15 -5.19 -16.30
CA PHE A 166 6.06 -3.74 -16.27
C PHE A 166 7.43 -3.14 -16.03
N ALA A 167 7.68 -1.97 -16.63
CA ALA A 167 8.76 -1.08 -16.21
C ALA A 167 8.15 0.31 -15.98
N ILE A 168 8.22 0.78 -14.75
CA ILE A 168 7.47 1.95 -14.27
C ILE A 168 8.46 2.97 -13.70
N PRO A 169 8.37 4.28 -14.08
CA PRO A 169 9.12 5.33 -13.40
C PRO A 169 8.87 5.28 -11.89
N TYR A 170 9.93 5.31 -11.10
CA TYR A 170 9.81 5.14 -9.65
C TYR A 170 10.70 6.14 -8.91
N GLU A 171 10.08 6.98 -8.08
CA GLU A 171 10.75 7.98 -7.23
C GLU A 171 11.79 8.87 -7.97
N ASN A 172 11.48 9.29 -9.17
CA ASN A 172 12.25 10.13 -10.10
C ASN A 172 13.56 9.53 -10.62
N ASP A 173 14.34 8.86 -9.78
CA ASP A 173 15.70 8.40 -10.09
C ASP A 173 15.79 6.90 -10.37
N PHE A 174 14.64 6.21 -10.42
CA PHE A 174 14.60 4.76 -10.52
C PHE A 174 13.56 4.27 -11.51
N THR A 175 13.70 3.01 -11.88
CA THR A 175 12.71 2.22 -12.61
C THR A 175 12.35 0.99 -11.78
N LEU A 176 11.05 0.79 -11.54
CA LEU A 176 10.49 -0.41 -10.94
C LEU A 176 10.17 -1.42 -12.03
N ILE A 177 10.69 -2.64 -11.94
CA ILE A 177 10.49 -3.70 -12.92
C ILE A 177 9.87 -4.93 -12.24
N GLY A 178 8.88 -5.52 -12.85
CA GLY A 178 8.20 -6.75 -12.39
C GLY A 178 6.94 -7.02 -13.20
N THR A 179 6.29 -8.14 -13.01
CA THR A 179 6.32 -8.98 -11.79
C THR A 179 6.57 -10.43 -12.14
N THR A 180 6.82 -11.24 -11.11
CA THR A 180 6.77 -12.71 -11.18
C THR A 180 5.42 -13.22 -10.71
N ASP A 181 5.06 -14.46 -11.03
CA ASP A 181 3.92 -15.20 -10.50
C ASP A 181 4.41 -16.63 -10.15
N ILE A 182 4.66 -16.85 -8.86
CA ILE A 182 5.20 -18.12 -8.34
C ILE A 182 4.35 -18.59 -7.18
N ASP A 183 3.90 -19.83 -7.21
CA ASP A 183 3.21 -20.42 -6.07
C ASP A 183 4.09 -20.33 -4.82
N HIS A 184 3.53 -19.75 -3.77
CA HIS A 184 4.21 -19.55 -2.50
C HIS A 184 3.74 -20.59 -1.50
N GLY A 185 4.67 -21.37 -0.96
CA GLY A 185 4.30 -22.29 0.12
C GLY A 185 3.82 -21.54 1.38
N ASN A 186 3.25 -22.28 2.31
CA ASN A 186 2.52 -21.74 3.48
C ASN A 186 3.33 -20.87 4.48
N ASN A 187 4.60 -20.56 4.18
CA ASN A 187 5.44 -19.77 5.10
C ASN A 187 5.45 -18.27 4.74
N LEU A 188 4.43 -17.55 5.12
CA LEU A 188 4.31 -16.11 4.93
C LEU A 188 5.28 -15.25 5.75
N ASN A 189 6.10 -15.85 6.62
CA ASN A 189 7.11 -15.11 7.40
C ASN A 189 8.39 -14.82 6.62
N LYS A 190 8.60 -15.45 5.46
CA LYS A 190 9.81 -15.33 4.63
C LYS A 190 9.47 -14.95 3.18
N ILE A 191 8.82 -13.81 3.02
CA ILE A 191 8.49 -13.28 1.69
C ILE A 191 9.67 -12.45 1.20
N LYS A 192 10.47 -13.01 0.30
CA LYS A 192 11.61 -12.34 -0.35
C LYS A 192 11.73 -12.82 -1.79
N ILE A 193 12.27 -11.97 -2.64
CA ILE A 193 12.68 -12.37 -3.99
C ILE A 193 13.75 -13.46 -3.89
N SER A 194 13.69 -14.46 -4.74
CA SER A 194 14.76 -15.45 -4.93
C SER A 194 15.71 -15.00 -6.04
N ASP A 195 16.94 -15.53 -6.04
CA ASP A 195 17.93 -15.25 -7.09
C ASP A 195 17.36 -15.60 -8.47
N LYS A 196 16.65 -16.72 -8.60
CA LYS A 196 15.96 -17.11 -9.84
C LYS A 196 14.93 -16.10 -10.33
N GLU A 197 14.20 -15.46 -9.41
CA GLU A 197 13.24 -14.40 -9.77
C GLU A 197 13.96 -13.13 -10.19
N ALA A 198 15.05 -12.78 -9.53
CA ALA A 198 15.88 -11.63 -9.89
C ALA A 198 16.48 -11.82 -11.28
N ASP A 199 17.10 -12.99 -11.55
CA ASP A 199 17.64 -13.36 -12.85
C ASP A 199 16.57 -13.32 -13.95
N TYR A 200 15.38 -13.90 -13.66
CA TYR A 200 14.25 -13.88 -14.58
C TYR A 200 13.85 -12.45 -14.97
N ILE A 201 13.66 -11.56 -13.98
CA ILE A 201 13.26 -10.18 -14.26
C ILE A 201 14.35 -9.45 -15.06
N CYS A 202 15.63 -9.60 -14.67
CA CYS A 202 16.74 -8.98 -15.38
C CYS A 202 16.85 -9.49 -16.83
N GLN A 203 16.74 -10.80 -17.04
CA GLN A 203 16.80 -11.42 -18.36
C GLN A 203 15.70 -10.86 -19.28
N TYR A 204 14.43 -10.95 -18.86
CA TYR A 204 13.32 -10.52 -19.69
C TYR A 204 13.27 -9.01 -19.92
N ALA A 205 13.67 -8.19 -18.94
CA ALA A 205 13.83 -6.77 -19.15
C ALA A 205 14.91 -6.45 -20.20
N SER A 206 16.03 -7.19 -20.18
CA SER A 206 17.11 -7.04 -21.14
C SER A 206 16.75 -7.49 -22.57
N GLU A 207 15.64 -8.24 -22.76
CA GLU A 207 15.12 -8.51 -24.10
C GLU A 207 14.58 -7.25 -24.78
N TYR A 208 14.09 -6.28 -24.02
CA TYR A 208 13.43 -5.08 -24.52
C TYR A 208 14.32 -3.83 -24.49
N PHE A 209 15.07 -3.64 -23.42
CA PHE A 209 15.91 -2.45 -23.26
C PHE A 209 17.23 -2.60 -24.01
N GLU A 210 17.70 -1.47 -24.60
CA GLU A 210 19.01 -1.41 -25.28
C GLU A 210 20.16 -1.73 -24.30
N LYS A 211 20.10 -1.13 -23.10
CA LYS A 211 21.07 -1.41 -22.03
C LYS A 211 20.65 -2.69 -21.29
N PRO A 212 21.49 -3.75 -21.32
CA PRO A 212 21.24 -4.94 -20.51
C PRO A 212 21.16 -4.63 -19.03
N ILE A 213 20.29 -5.34 -18.31
CA ILE A 213 20.09 -5.22 -16.88
C ILE A 213 20.58 -6.49 -16.22
N THR A 214 21.41 -6.34 -15.20
CA THR A 214 21.99 -7.44 -14.43
C THR A 214 21.53 -7.37 -12.96
N THR A 215 21.77 -8.42 -12.19
CA THR A 215 21.48 -8.43 -10.76
C THR A 215 22.29 -7.40 -9.98
N ASP A 216 23.46 -6.98 -10.48
CA ASP A 216 24.29 -5.94 -9.88
C ASP A 216 23.66 -4.53 -10.00
N ASP A 217 22.74 -4.34 -10.95
CA ASP A 217 22.00 -3.09 -11.11
C ASP A 217 20.85 -2.93 -10.09
N ILE A 218 20.53 -3.99 -9.32
CA ILE A 218 19.42 -3.98 -8.38
C ILE A 218 19.76 -3.16 -7.15
N VAL A 219 19.09 -2.02 -7.00
CA VAL A 219 19.23 -1.13 -5.84
C VAL A 219 18.36 -1.61 -4.67
N TRP A 220 17.18 -2.13 -4.97
CA TRP A 220 16.22 -2.62 -3.99
C TRP A 220 15.25 -3.62 -4.63
N SER A 221 14.64 -4.45 -3.80
CA SER A 221 13.62 -5.39 -4.24
C SER A 221 12.57 -5.59 -3.16
N TYR A 222 11.37 -5.93 -3.58
CA TYR A 222 10.33 -6.35 -2.67
C TYR A 222 9.46 -7.45 -3.29
N SER A 223 8.82 -8.21 -2.43
CA SER A 223 7.89 -9.27 -2.82
C SER A 223 6.60 -9.17 -1.99
N GLY A 224 5.50 -9.52 -2.61
CA GLY A 224 4.21 -9.66 -1.97
C GLY A 224 3.56 -11.00 -2.31
N VAL A 225 2.62 -11.45 -1.50
CA VAL A 225 1.84 -12.67 -1.76
C VAL A 225 0.40 -12.28 -2.04
N ARG A 226 -0.09 -12.68 -3.21
CA ARG A 226 -1.48 -12.51 -3.62
C ARG A 226 -2.31 -13.66 -3.07
N PRO A 227 -3.38 -13.38 -2.33
CA PRO A 227 -4.33 -14.41 -1.88
C PRO A 227 -5.39 -14.61 -2.97
N LEU A 228 -5.08 -15.36 -4.02
CA LEU A 228 -6.08 -15.67 -5.04
C LEU A 228 -7.08 -16.67 -4.48
N TYR A 229 -8.38 -16.49 -4.77
CA TYR A 229 -9.38 -17.49 -4.39
C TYR A 229 -9.06 -18.81 -5.10
N ASP A 230 -9.02 -19.91 -4.36
CA ASP A 230 -8.73 -21.23 -4.92
C ASP A 230 -9.99 -21.78 -5.58
N ASP A 231 -10.10 -21.55 -6.88
CA ASP A 231 -11.19 -22.03 -7.72
C ASP A 231 -10.88 -23.37 -8.42
N GLY A 232 -9.74 -24.00 -8.03
CA GLY A 232 -9.27 -25.26 -8.60
C GLY A 232 -8.52 -25.12 -9.93
N ALA A 233 -8.13 -23.88 -10.32
CA ALA A 233 -7.34 -23.66 -11.54
C ALA A 233 -5.96 -24.34 -11.45
N SER A 234 -5.52 -24.96 -12.54
CA SER A 234 -4.23 -25.69 -12.61
C SER A 234 -3.04 -24.76 -12.44
N GLU A 235 -3.09 -23.58 -13.07
CA GLU A 235 -2.02 -22.60 -13.07
C GLU A 235 -2.38 -21.33 -12.28
N ALA A 236 -1.40 -20.75 -11.57
CA ALA A 236 -1.58 -19.52 -10.80
C ALA A 236 -2.07 -18.34 -11.64
N GLN A 237 -1.74 -18.33 -12.93
CA GLN A 237 -2.13 -17.29 -13.88
C GLN A 237 -3.60 -17.36 -14.29
N GLU A 238 -4.21 -18.54 -14.19
CA GLU A 238 -5.61 -18.83 -14.56
C GLU A 238 -6.58 -18.63 -13.39
N ALA A 239 -6.09 -18.65 -12.14
CA ALA A 239 -6.89 -18.45 -10.96
C ALA A 239 -7.63 -17.10 -10.99
N THR A 240 -8.87 -17.07 -10.55
CA THR A 240 -9.69 -15.86 -10.53
C THR A 240 -9.02 -14.76 -9.71
N ARG A 241 -9.00 -13.54 -10.25
CA ARG A 241 -8.52 -12.33 -9.57
C ARG A 241 -9.66 -11.53 -8.94
N ASP A 242 -10.89 -12.02 -9.02
CA ASP A 242 -12.01 -11.40 -8.35
C ASP A 242 -12.05 -11.80 -6.88
N TYR A 243 -12.76 -11.01 -6.08
CA TYR A 243 -12.92 -11.29 -4.66
C TYR A 243 -14.18 -12.14 -4.40
N VAL A 244 -14.10 -12.95 -3.37
CA VAL A 244 -15.23 -13.69 -2.84
C VAL A 244 -15.50 -13.22 -1.42
N ILE A 245 -16.77 -12.98 -1.09
CA ILE A 245 -17.22 -12.59 0.24
C ILE A 245 -18.13 -13.69 0.76
N GLU A 246 -17.70 -14.38 1.81
CA GLU A 246 -18.51 -15.35 2.52
C GLU A 246 -19.02 -14.77 3.84
N THR A 247 -20.25 -15.08 4.19
CA THR A 247 -20.86 -14.65 5.43
C THR A 247 -21.42 -15.83 6.20
N GLU A 248 -21.23 -15.82 7.51
CA GLU A 248 -21.79 -16.81 8.42
C GLU A 248 -22.41 -16.10 9.62
N THR A 249 -23.67 -16.37 9.88
CA THR A 249 -24.38 -15.88 11.07
C THR A 249 -24.67 -17.04 12.00
N VAL A 250 -24.21 -16.94 13.25
CA VAL A 250 -24.56 -17.89 14.30
C VAL A 250 -25.03 -17.08 15.48
N GLU A 251 -26.20 -17.40 15.99
CA GLU A 251 -26.90 -16.65 17.03
C GLU A 251 -27.05 -15.16 16.63
N GLN A 252 -26.43 -14.24 17.40
CA GLN A 252 -26.44 -12.79 17.18
C GLN A 252 -25.08 -12.26 16.74
N SER A 253 -24.21 -13.11 16.18
CA SER A 253 -22.86 -12.73 15.72
C SER A 253 -22.66 -13.04 14.24
N LEU A 254 -22.14 -12.06 13.49
CA LEU A 254 -21.85 -12.19 12.07
C LEU A 254 -20.34 -12.32 11.85
N LEU A 255 -19.94 -13.28 10.99
CA LEU A 255 -18.59 -13.38 10.43
C LEU A 255 -18.65 -13.03 8.94
N ILE A 256 -17.72 -12.22 8.48
CA ILE A 256 -17.51 -11.94 7.06
C ILE A 256 -16.06 -12.28 6.72
N ASN A 257 -15.85 -13.19 5.79
CA ASN A 257 -14.54 -13.54 5.24
C ASN A 257 -14.38 -12.96 3.83
N ILE A 258 -13.19 -12.45 3.53
CA ILE A 258 -12.85 -11.87 2.24
C ILE A 258 -11.67 -12.64 1.67
N PHE A 259 -11.88 -13.26 0.52
CA PHE A 259 -10.86 -13.99 -0.23
C PHE A 259 -10.55 -13.26 -1.53
N GLY A 260 -9.28 -13.14 -1.88
CA GLY A 260 -8.85 -12.47 -3.10
C GLY A 260 -9.01 -10.97 -3.09
N GLY A 261 -9.16 -10.39 -4.28
CA GLY A 261 -9.39 -8.97 -4.50
C GLY A 261 -8.17 -8.21 -5.05
N LYS A 262 -8.47 -7.07 -5.66
CA LYS A 262 -7.48 -6.16 -6.24
C LYS A 262 -7.54 -4.81 -5.52
N ILE A 263 -6.39 -4.15 -5.42
CA ILE A 263 -6.34 -2.79 -4.85
C ILE A 263 -7.24 -1.81 -5.62
N THR A 264 -7.39 -1.99 -6.92
CA THR A 264 -8.23 -1.14 -7.77
C THR A 264 -9.72 -1.23 -7.47
N THR A 265 -10.19 -2.32 -6.85
CA THR A 265 -11.61 -2.55 -6.51
C THR A 265 -11.92 -2.36 -5.03
N TYR A 266 -10.92 -1.94 -4.21
CA TYR A 266 -11.03 -1.87 -2.75
C TYR A 266 -12.26 -1.12 -2.25
N ARG A 267 -12.59 0.01 -2.88
CA ARG A 267 -13.71 0.85 -2.46
C ARG A 267 -15.06 0.16 -2.68
N LYS A 268 -15.25 -0.50 -3.85
CA LYS A 268 -16.47 -1.26 -4.14
C LYS A 268 -16.61 -2.50 -3.28
N LEU A 269 -15.50 -3.21 -3.06
CA LEU A 269 -15.45 -4.32 -2.12
C LEU A 269 -15.89 -3.87 -0.72
N SER A 270 -15.37 -2.76 -0.22
CA SER A 270 -15.72 -2.22 1.10
C SER A 270 -17.19 -1.80 1.18
N GLU A 271 -17.75 -1.17 0.14
CA GLU A 271 -19.19 -0.87 0.06
C GLU A 271 -20.04 -2.16 0.17
N GLY A 272 -19.69 -3.22 -0.58
CA GLY A 272 -20.40 -4.50 -0.51
C GLY A 272 -20.31 -5.20 0.86
N ILE A 273 -19.18 -5.02 1.56
CA ILE A 273 -19.06 -5.52 2.95
C ILE A 273 -19.95 -4.72 3.89
N VAL A 274 -19.99 -3.40 3.77
CA VAL A 274 -20.86 -2.53 4.58
C VAL A 274 -22.33 -2.87 4.36
N GLU A 275 -22.75 -3.16 3.12
CA GLU A 275 -24.13 -3.64 2.83
C GLU A 275 -24.48 -4.90 3.61
N LYS A 276 -23.54 -5.87 3.72
CA LYS A 276 -23.75 -7.09 4.51
C LYS A 276 -23.83 -6.81 6.02
N VAL A 277 -22.99 -5.90 6.49
CA VAL A 277 -23.01 -5.43 7.89
C VAL A 277 -24.33 -4.71 8.20
N GLU A 278 -24.81 -3.86 7.28
CA GLU A 278 -26.08 -3.15 7.43
C GLU A 278 -27.30 -4.07 7.34
N ALA A 279 -27.25 -5.13 6.52
CA ALA A 279 -28.28 -6.15 6.50
C ALA A 279 -28.44 -6.84 7.87
N PHE A 280 -27.34 -7.01 8.60
CA PHE A 280 -27.32 -7.63 9.92
C PHE A 280 -27.63 -6.64 11.07
N LEU A 281 -27.05 -5.45 11.06
CA LEU A 281 -27.17 -4.45 12.15
C LEU A 281 -28.28 -3.42 11.93
N GLY A 282 -28.88 -3.41 10.75
CA GLY A 282 -29.80 -2.36 10.28
C GLY A 282 -29.08 -1.24 9.52
N LYS A 283 -29.73 -0.74 8.48
CA LYS A 283 -29.19 0.31 7.61
C LYS A 283 -28.94 1.61 8.38
N ARG A 284 -27.80 2.22 8.19
CA ARG A 284 -27.37 3.44 8.86
C ARG A 284 -27.36 4.66 7.93
N LYS A 285 -26.67 4.56 6.77
CA LYS A 285 -26.48 5.66 5.82
C LYS A 285 -26.39 5.13 4.38
N ASN A 286 -26.54 6.04 3.41
CA ASN A 286 -26.26 5.68 2.02
C ASN A 286 -24.75 5.66 1.74
N ALA A 287 -24.32 4.92 0.69
CA ALA A 287 -22.96 4.92 0.23
C ALA A 287 -22.52 6.33 -0.17
N TRP A 288 -21.34 6.76 0.28
CA TRP A 288 -20.83 8.12 0.11
C TRP A 288 -19.38 8.17 -0.38
N THR A 289 -18.68 7.04 -0.33
CA THR A 289 -17.23 6.98 -0.56
C THR A 289 -16.80 7.37 -1.96
N HIS A 290 -17.70 7.30 -2.95
CA HIS A 290 -17.40 7.68 -4.35
C HIS A 290 -17.15 9.17 -4.57
N GLN A 291 -17.57 10.02 -3.63
CA GLN A 291 -17.35 11.48 -3.68
C GLN A 291 -16.41 11.97 -2.58
N ALA A 292 -15.99 11.09 -1.68
CA ALA A 292 -15.13 11.46 -0.57
C ALA A 292 -13.67 11.55 -1.00
N THR A 293 -12.99 12.56 -0.51
CA THR A 293 -11.53 12.66 -0.59
C THR A 293 -10.88 11.95 0.59
N LEU A 294 -9.72 11.34 0.35
CA LEU A 294 -8.87 10.84 1.42
C LEU A 294 -8.12 11.99 2.11
N PRO A 295 -7.65 11.81 3.36
CA PRO A 295 -6.90 12.83 4.08
C PRO A 295 -5.77 13.43 3.27
N GLY A 296 -5.74 14.74 3.15
CA GLY A 296 -4.77 15.47 2.33
C GLY A 296 -5.16 15.65 0.87
N GLY A 297 -6.24 15.01 0.39
CA GLY A 297 -6.69 15.09 -1.00
C GLY A 297 -7.54 16.32 -1.34
N ASP A 298 -7.99 17.07 -0.37
CA ASP A 298 -8.81 18.27 -0.48
C ASP A 298 -7.95 19.50 -0.80
N LEU A 299 -7.26 19.48 -1.95
CA LEU A 299 -6.22 20.47 -2.27
C LEU A 299 -6.72 21.91 -2.32
N GLY A 300 -7.99 22.15 -2.69
CA GLY A 300 -8.53 23.50 -2.90
C GLY A 300 -7.96 24.22 -4.14
N TYR A 301 -7.19 23.51 -4.97
CA TYR A 301 -6.52 24.01 -6.16
C TYR A 301 -6.88 23.12 -7.39
N LYS A 302 -6.65 23.67 -8.59
CA LYS A 302 -6.98 22.98 -9.85
C LYS A 302 -6.29 21.60 -9.96
N ASN A 303 -5.05 21.51 -9.49
CA ASN A 303 -4.26 20.27 -9.49
C ASN A 303 -3.09 20.38 -8.49
N ILE A 304 -2.33 19.29 -8.36
CA ILE A 304 -1.18 19.23 -7.45
C ILE A 304 -0.09 20.26 -7.77
N HIS A 305 0.13 20.63 -9.02
CA HIS A 305 1.14 21.62 -9.40
C HIS A 305 0.79 23.01 -8.85
N HIS A 306 -0.47 23.46 -9.00
CA HIS A 306 -0.91 24.73 -8.42
C HIS A 306 -0.83 24.73 -6.89
N PHE A 307 -1.17 23.61 -6.27
CA PHE A 307 -1.01 23.44 -4.83
C PHE A 307 0.46 23.53 -4.41
N THR A 308 1.36 22.85 -5.10
CA THR A 308 2.81 22.87 -4.82
C THR A 308 3.38 24.29 -4.95
N HIS A 309 3.00 25.03 -6.00
CA HIS A 309 3.40 26.43 -6.16
C HIS A 309 2.91 27.32 -5.02
N ALA A 310 1.66 27.11 -4.56
CA ALA A 310 1.13 27.84 -3.42
C ALA A 310 1.91 27.53 -2.13
N MET A 311 2.26 26.26 -1.90
CA MET A 311 3.09 25.86 -0.75
C MET A 311 4.50 26.44 -0.84
N GLN A 312 5.10 26.49 -2.04
CA GLN A 312 6.41 27.13 -2.22
C GLN A 312 6.37 28.62 -1.91
N ALA A 313 5.28 29.32 -2.29
CA ALA A 313 5.09 30.73 -1.95
C ALA A 313 4.86 30.96 -0.45
N GLU A 314 4.19 30.01 0.24
CA GLU A 314 3.96 30.05 1.68
C GLU A 314 5.25 29.79 2.49
N PHE A 315 6.15 28.93 1.96
CA PHE A 315 7.42 28.55 2.59
C PHE A 315 8.62 28.79 1.66
N PRO A 316 8.93 30.05 1.32
CA PRO A 316 9.94 30.40 0.29
C PRO A 316 11.37 30.04 0.68
N PHE A 317 11.65 29.81 1.96
CA PHE A 317 12.96 29.43 2.51
C PHE A 317 13.23 27.92 2.39
N LEU A 318 12.23 27.11 2.02
CA LEU A 318 12.42 25.68 1.80
C LEU A 318 12.74 25.39 0.33
N GLU A 319 13.56 24.38 0.09
CA GLU A 319 13.90 23.96 -1.26
C GLU A 319 12.67 23.46 -2.03
N GLN A 320 12.55 23.82 -3.31
CA GLN A 320 11.43 23.43 -4.16
C GLN A 320 11.22 21.90 -4.19
N LYS A 321 12.30 21.12 -4.35
CA LYS A 321 12.23 19.65 -4.36
C LYS A 321 11.67 19.08 -3.06
N TYR A 322 11.97 19.72 -1.93
CA TYR A 322 11.43 19.31 -0.63
C TYR A 322 9.92 19.55 -0.57
N ILE A 323 9.46 20.72 -0.97
CA ILE A 323 8.01 21.06 -1.03
C ILE A 323 7.28 20.15 -2.01
N GLU A 324 7.83 19.88 -3.19
CA GLU A 324 7.25 18.97 -4.19
C GLU A 324 7.05 17.57 -3.61
N ARG A 325 8.07 17.04 -2.91
CA ARG A 325 8.00 15.74 -2.27
C ARG A 325 6.93 15.70 -1.18
N LEU A 326 6.90 16.68 -0.29
CA LEU A 326 5.90 16.75 0.77
C LEU A 326 4.49 16.93 0.21
N ALA A 327 4.30 17.80 -0.79
CA ALA A 327 3.01 18.01 -1.43
C ALA A 327 2.48 16.73 -2.08
N ARG A 328 3.34 15.98 -2.77
CA ARG A 328 3.01 14.70 -3.40
C ARG A 328 2.61 13.64 -2.37
N LEU A 329 3.33 13.54 -1.24
CA LEU A 329 3.10 12.50 -0.23
C LEU A 329 1.92 12.82 0.68
N TYR A 330 1.74 14.07 1.07
CA TYR A 330 0.86 14.46 2.17
C TYR A 330 -0.30 15.37 1.75
N GLY A 331 -0.27 15.94 0.54
CA GLY A 331 -1.29 16.90 0.11
C GLY A 331 -1.43 18.04 1.14
N THR A 332 -2.66 18.41 1.51
CA THR A 332 -2.92 19.48 2.46
C THR A 332 -2.37 19.21 3.87
N ASN A 333 -2.09 17.97 4.23
CA ASN A 333 -1.46 17.62 5.50
C ASN A 333 -0.01 18.14 5.63
N ILE A 334 0.62 18.60 4.54
CA ILE A 334 1.90 19.34 4.59
C ILE A 334 1.85 20.49 5.61
N ARG A 335 0.70 21.15 5.76
CA ARG A 335 0.52 22.25 6.74
C ARG A 335 0.57 21.77 8.19
N ILE A 336 0.29 20.51 8.47
CA ILE A 336 0.46 19.92 9.81
C ILE A 336 1.94 19.72 10.08
N ILE A 337 2.69 19.22 9.09
CA ILE A 337 4.15 19.02 9.19
C ILE A 337 4.85 20.36 9.38
N LEU A 338 4.46 21.37 8.59
CA LEU A 338 5.09 22.69 8.57
C LEU A 338 4.41 23.71 9.51
N TYR A 339 3.56 23.26 10.44
CA TYR A 339 2.89 24.17 11.37
C TYR A 339 3.89 24.95 12.22
N LYS A 340 3.81 26.28 12.17
CA LYS A 340 4.75 27.21 12.83
C LYS A 340 6.22 27.06 12.43
N VAL A 341 6.50 26.51 11.25
CA VAL A 341 7.85 26.47 10.69
C VAL A 341 8.09 27.81 9.97
N THR A 342 9.11 28.52 10.37
CA THR A 342 9.49 29.85 9.85
C THR A 342 10.92 29.85 9.28
N SER A 343 11.71 28.83 9.61
CA SER A 343 13.07 28.62 9.12
C SER A 343 13.38 27.12 8.97
N ILE A 344 14.52 26.77 8.35
CA ILE A 344 14.96 25.37 8.19
C ILE A 344 15.25 24.74 9.55
N GLU A 345 15.75 25.51 10.50
CA GLU A 345 16.09 25.05 11.85
C GLU A 345 14.84 24.54 12.61
N ASP A 346 13.65 25.12 12.32
CA ASP A 346 12.39 24.70 12.91
C ASP A 346 11.94 23.30 12.48
N LEU A 347 12.52 22.76 11.38
CA LEU A 347 12.29 21.38 10.96
C LEU A 347 12.96 20.36 11.90
N GLY A 348 13.86 20.82 12.78
CA GLY A 348 14.58 20.00 13.74
C GLY A 348 15.72 19.20 13.11
N GLN A 349 16.02 18.03 13.67
CA GLN A 349 17.15 17.20 13.25
C GLN A 349 17.01 16.78 11.78
N ASP A 350 18.08 17.02 11.02
CA ASP A 350 18.23 16.53 9.64
C ASP A 350 18.75 15.06 9.65
N PHE A 351 17.98 14.16 9.06
CA PHE A 351 18.36 12.76 8.83
C PHE A 351 18.97 12.55 7.45
N GLY A 352 18.99 13.57 6.59
CA GLY A 352 19.51 13.54 5.24
C GLY A 352 18.46 13.28 4.17
N ASN A 353 18.80 13.63 2.92
CA ASN A 353 17.95 13.47 1.74
C ASN A 353 16.56 14.15 1.88
N GLY A 354 16.51 15.27 2.60
CA GLY A 354 15.27 16.01 2.85
C GLY A 354 14.33 15.36 3.86
N LEU A 355 14.79 14.43 4.69
CA LEU A 355 14.02 13.87 5.80
C LEU A 355 14.38 14.62 7.09
N TYR A 356 13.42 15.35 7.65
CA TYR A 356 13.59 16.11 8.87
C TYR A 356 12.75 15.57 10.02
N GLN A 357 13.11 15.95 11.23
CA GLN A 357 12.47 15.50 12.47
C GLN A 357 10.96 15.75 12.47
N ARG A 358 10.49 16.91 12.03
CA ARG A 358 9.06 17.25 11.95
C ARG A 358 8.26 16.24 11.14
N GLU A 359 8.80 15.82 10.00
CA GLU A 359 8.15 14.80 9.16
C GLU A 359 8.12 13.44 9.87
N VAL A 360 9.23 13.04 10.49
CA VAL A 360 9.30 11.79 11.27
C VAL A 360 8.29 11.79 12.42
N GLU A 361 8.18 12.89 13.15
CA GLU A 361 7.20 13.05 14.24
C GLU A 361 5.76 12.95 13.73
N TYR A 362 5.47 13.58 12.57
CA TYR A 362 4.17 13.45 11.90
C TYR A 362 3.87 11.99 11.54
N LEU A 363 4.80 11.28 10.94
CA LEU A 363 4.64 9.87 10.56
C LEU A 363 4.38 8.96 11.77
N ILE A 364 5.03 9.24 12.89
CA ILE A 364 4.81 8.52 14.16
C ILE A 364 3.40 8.82 14.71
N ALA A 365 3.04 10.09 14.77
CA ALA A 365 1.81 10.53 15.42
C ALA A 365 0.55 10.24 14.61
N HIS A 366 0.60 10.39 13.29
CA HIS A 366 -0.57 10.34 12.41
C HIS A 366 -0.62 9.12 11.50
N GLU A 367 0.53 8.47 11.23
CA GLU A 367 0.63 7.37 10.30
C GLU A 367 1.17 6.07 10.92
N TRP A 368 1.25 6.00 12.25
CA TRP A 368 1.67 4.82 13.02
C TRP A 368 3.03 4.24 12.61
N ALA A 369 3.94 5.04 12.11
CA ALA A 369 5.30 4.60 11.80
C ALA A 369 6.06 4.30 13.09
N ILE A 370 6.72 3.14 13.17
CA ILE A 370 7.44 2.68 14.37
C ILE A 370 8.91 2.38 14.07
N THR A 371 9.17 1.84 12.87
CA THR A 371 10.51 1.41 12.46
C THR A 371 11.10 2.33 11.40
N THR A 372 12.42 2.27 11.21
CA THR A 372 13.09 2.92 10.10
C THR A 372 12.53 2.45 8.75
N GLU A 373 12.22 1.16 8.63
CA GLU A 373 11.65 0.58 7.42
C GLU A 373 10.24 1.13 7.11
N ASP A 374 9.42 1.38 8.15
CA ASP A 374 8.12 2.04 7.97
C ASP A 374 8.31 3.42 7.34
N ILE A 375 9.24 4.22 7.85
CA ILE A 375 9.50 5.59 7.37
C ILE A 375 10.14 5.57 5.99
N LEU A 376 11.24 4.81 5.84
CA LEU A 376 12.11 4.90 4.68
C LEU A 376 11.54 4.22 3.44
N PHE A 377 10.71 3.15 3.58
CA PHE A 377 10.23 2.38 2.44
C PHE A 377 8.70 2.37 2.32
N ARG A 378 7.95 2.35 3.43
CA ARG A 378 6.48 2.29 3.39
C ARG A 378 5.80 3.66 3.39
N ARG A 379 6.50 4.74 3.78
CA ARG A 379 5.95 6.11 3.83
C ARG A 379 6.59 7.04 2.82
N THR A 380 7.92 7.13 2.80
CA THR A 380 8.63 8.16 2.04
C THR A 380 9.43 7.64 0.85
N LYS A 381 9.80 6.37 0.85
CA LYS A 381 10.73 5.72 -0.11
C LYS A 381 12.13 6.35 -0.20
N ILE A 382 12.44 7.30 0.69
CA ILE A 382 13.78 7.92 0.81
C ILE A 382 14.86 6.86 1.09
N GLY A 383 14.50 5.70 1.62
CA GLY A 383 15.41 4.58 1.83
C GLY A 383 16.21 4.14 0.60
N LEU A 384 15.67 4.38 -0.60
CA LEU A 384 16.35 4.09 -1.86
C LEU A 384 17.65 4.89 -2.06
N ILE A 385 17.73 6.07 -1.46
CA ILE A 385 18.86 7.00 -1.58
C ILE A 385 19.53 7.31 -0.24
N MET A 386 19.01 6.78 0.88
CA MET A 386 19.48 7.09 2.22
C MET A 386 20.80 6.39 2.54
N PRO A 387 21.89 7.12 2.87
CA PRO A 387 23.13 6.51 3.31
C PRO A 387 22.98 5.75 4.63
N LYS A 388 23.67 4.62 4.78
CA LYS A 388 23.61 3.77 6.00
C LYS A 388 23.85 4.54 7.31
N ARG A 389 24.79 5.52 7.31
CA ARG A 389 25.06 6.38 8.48
C ARG A 389 23.83 7.19 8.92
N ASN A 390 23.00 7.60 7.97
CA ASN A 390 21.79 8.39 8.22
C ASN A 390 20.65 7.50 8.71
N VAL A 391 20.55 6.26 8.20
CA VAL A 391 19.63 5.24 8.74
C VAL A 391 19.90 5.01 10.22
N ALA A 392 21.19 4.90 10.62
CA ALA A 392 21.55 4.72 12.03
C ALA A 392 21.17 5.93 12.91
N LYS A 393 21.25 7.17 12.39
CA LYS A 393 20.76 8.37 13.10
C LYS A 393 19.25 8.31 13.33
N LEU A 394 18.49 7.96 12.30
CA LEU A 394 17.03 7.79 12.38
C LEU A 394 16.65 6.69 13.37
N GLU A 395 17.33 5.55 13.31
CA GLU A 395 17.10 4.45 14.24
C GLU A 395 17.30 4.86 15.70
N LYS A 396 18.39 5.58 15.99
CA LYS A 396 18.65 6.13 17.32
C LYS A 396 17.54 7.07 17.78
N PHE A 397 17.06 7.95 16.90
CA PHE A 397 15.97 8.86 17.20
C PHE A 397 14.67 8.11 17.52
N LEU A 398 14.31 7.10 16.73
CA LEU A 398 13.11 6.29 16.93
C LEU A 398 13.16 5.52 18.27
N ARG A 399 14.30 4.91 18.60
CA ARG A 399 14.48 4.21 19.90
C ARG A 399 14.25 5.14 21.09
N LEU A 400 14.79 6.36 21.05
CA LEU A 400 14.62 7.34 22.13
C LEU A 400 13.16 7.80 22.26
N ASN A 401 12.44 7.97 21.17
CA ASN A 401 11.03 8.35 21.18
C ASN A 401 10.11 7.19 21.56
N HIS A 402 10.41 5.98 21.15
CA HIS A 402 9.66 4.79 21.56
C HIS A 402 9.70 4.60 23.09
N VAL A 403 10.86 4.78 23.71
CA VAL A 403 11.00 4.74 25.17
C VAL A 403 10.15 5.81 25.87
N LYS A 404 10.07 7.02 25.28
CA LYS A 404 9.22 8.12 25.82
C LYS A 404 7.73 7.76 25.71
N LEU A 405 7.29 7.20 24.57
CA LEU A 405 5.89 6.83 24.32
C LEU A 405 5.43 5.70 25.29
N VAL A 406 6.24 4.68 25.48
CA VAL A 406 5.94 3.58 26.41
C VAL A 406 5.83 4.10 27.84
N LYS A 407 6.76 4.97 28.27
CA LYS A 407 6.72 5.60 29.62
C LYS A 407 5.48 6.47 29.80
N SER A 408 5.04 7.22 28.78
CA SER A 408 3.84 8.08 28.86
C SER A 408 2.55 7.25 28.93
N LYS A 409 2.43 6.17 28.15
CA LYS A 409 1.28 5.23 28.21
C LYS A 409 1.16 4.57 29.58
N ASN A 410 2.27 4.17 30.19
CA ASN A 410 2.29 3.55 31.52
C ASN A 410 1.87 4.56 32.61
N LYS A 411 2.31 5.81 32.55
CA LYS A 411 1.83 6.88 33.46
C LYS A 411 0.33 7.16 33.28
N GLY A 412 -0.19 7.13 32.06
CA GLY A 412 -1.62 7.29 31.77
C GLY A 412 -2.47 6.12 32.30
N LYS A 413 -1.98 4.87 32.17
CA LYS A 413 -2.64 3.67 32.74
C LYS A 413 -2.67 3.72 34.28
N GLN A 414 -1.58 4.14 34.93
CA GLN A 414 -1.51 4.28 36.39
C GLN A 414 -2.47 5.37 36.91
N ARG A 415 -2.58 6.51 36.22
CA ARG A 415 -3.55 7.57 36.57
C ARG A 415 -5.01 7.12 36.41
N LYS A 416 -5.34 6.37 35.35
CA LYS A 416 -6.69 5.80 35.17
C LYS A 416 -7.02 4.70 36.21
N LYS A 417 -6.05 3.92 36.63
CA LYS A 417 -6.22 2.92 37.71
C LYS A 417 -6.44 3.60 39.06
N ALA A 418 -5.68 4.66 39.36
CA ALA A 418 -5.82 5.45 40.56
C ALA A 418 -7.14 6.26 40.66
N SER A 419 -7.68 6.69 39.50
CA SER A 419 -8.99 7.36 39.47
C SER A 419 -10.16 6.39 39.65
N ARG A 420 -10.05 5.16 39.17
CA ARG A 420 -11.08 4.11 39.34
C ARG A 420 -11.13 3.55 40.78
N THR A 421 -10.00 3.54 41.49
CA THR A 421 -9.96 3.18 42.93
C THR A 421 -10.50 4.28 43.85
N LYS A 422 -10.54 5.54 43.42
CA LYS A 422 -11.14 6.66 44.18
C LYS A 422 -12.63 6.83 43.99
N SER A 423 -13.23 6.28 42.90
CA SER A 423 -14.68 6.31 42.67
C SER A 423 -15.42 5.05 43.14
N GLY A 424 -14.80 4.18 43.86
CA GLY A 424 -15.36 2.94 44.40
C GLY A 424 -15.64 2.95 45.91
N VAL A 425 -15.67 4.14 46.52
CA VAL A 425 -16.07 4.31 47.96
C VAL A 425 -17.09 5.45 48.00
N ILE A 426 -18.32 5.14 47.75
CA ILE A 426 -19.54 5.65 48.35
C ILE A 426 -20.62 4.59 48.15
#